data_20e1ec52003d0f56ed01cb5964172cac
#
_entry.id   20e1ec52003d0f56ed01cb5964172cac
#
_cell.length_a   1.000
_cell.length_b   1.000
_cell.length_c   1.000
_cell.angle_alpha   90.00
_cell.angle_beta   90.00
_cell.angle_gamma   90.00
#
_symmetry.space_group_name_H-M   'P 1'
#
loop_
_entity.id
_entity.type
_entity.pdbx_description
1 polymer ?
#
loop_
_entity_poly.entity_id
_entity_poly.type
_entity_poly.pdbx_seq_one_letter_code
_entity_poly.pdbx_strand_id
1 'polypeptide(L)'
;MAEHASEAEARTGTARGAGRARTAHGRPARLLLGVAAIVPLLLAGGALALAPDREPAAAEHVRATASPGPRSLACHGPLQVPDEALQTGGDAALAVTPPTPSVSLRTVAAEPASSVLFGEVSGSSTRQDAEGAVPAPAVTAADAEGEELSGDAASTDLGIAVQTLRHVRTAPQVTAQTSEGGRPVADAVQGTWTASGDFRSLSMSRCAEPTTEASFLGVSTQTGDSSVLVLSNPSDRPATASVQLRTADGPAAMEGRSQVVVAPGDEERVLLESVVPGEDAVGVDVSVLGAPLSLHVQTTERDGLTPGGAEILDPLPAPAQELVMPGVDVAGTAPALVLSNPSGSTVTADVEVLGADGAASGASPAQIEVPAGAVVPTALEGLADGTYAVQVSADGPLEAVTRSVRTGKDLPGDTVGAPVDFTLVAPAPALGTHAVSALPGQGATGALTLTASEDTEVSVVPIGADGAAGEPIAVDLAAGATSTLTHEQLRLGGEGAAALSIVPEVPGAVHASWTQRQSDGAGGVLLSTLPVLPDAGDVDSVQVVLTD
;
A
#
# COMPACT_ATOMS: atom_id res chain seq x y z
N MET A 1 20.41 -49.90 -25.04
CA MET A 1 20.93 -50.97 -24.17
C MET A 1 20.12 -50.91 -22.89
N ALA A 2 19.19 -51.78 -22.89
CA ALA A 2 18.77 -52.84 -21.98
C ALA A 2 18.16 -52.23 -20.68
N GLU A 3 16.85 -52.21 -20.52
CA GLU A 3 15.88 -53.32 -20.29
C GLU A 3 16.08 -54.00 -18.92
N HIS A 4 15.06 -53.85 -18.03
CA HIS A 4 14.44 -55.02 -17.42
C HIS A 4 13.12 -54.65 -16.73
N ALA A 5 12.07 -55.23 -17.32
CA ALA A 5 10.76 -55.47 -16.72
C ALA A 5 10.77 -56.84 -16.02
N SER A 6 9.87 -57.05 -15.04
CA SER A 6 9.36 -58.37 -14.61
C SER A 6 8.16 -58.12 -13.69
N GLU A 7 6.94 -58.22 -14.07
CA GLU A 7 6.07 -59.39 -14.27
C GLU A 7 5.73 -60.17 -13.00
N ALA A 8 4.45 -60.15 -12.76
CA ALA A 8 3.43 -60.96 -12.12
C ALA A 8 3.74 -62.44 -11.81
N GLU A 9 3.07 -62.98 -10.81
CA GLU A 9 2.42 -64.28 -10.92
C GLU A 9 1.35 -64.55 -9.84
N ALA A 10 0.19 -64.87 -10.35
CA ALA A 10 -0.95 -65.47 -9.65
C ALA A 10 -0.72 -66.98 -9.44
N ARG A 11 -1.13 -67.55 -8.35
CA ARG A 11 -1.34 -69.01 -8.23
C ARG A 11 -2.68 -69.35 -7.60
N THR A 12 -3.52 -69.87 -8.45
CA THR A 12 -4.67 -70.73 -8.18
C THR A 12 -4.21 -72.13 -7.66
N GLY A 13 -4.92 -72.66 -6.72
CA GLY A 13 -4.76 -74.03 -6.27
C GLY A 13 -6.07 -74.63 -5.78
N THR A 14 -6.60 -75.49 -6.64
CA THR A 14 -7.78 -76.38 -6.41
C THR A 14 -7.40 -77.64 -5.65
N ALA A 15 -8.29 -78.20 -4.83
CA ALA A 15 -8.98 -79.48 -5.04
C ALA A 15 -9.30 -80.29 -3.74
N ARG A 16 -10.55 -80.79 -3.74
CA ARG A 16 -11.04 -82.15 -3.40
C ARG A 16 -10.79 -82.65 -1.96
N GLY A 17 -11.73 -83.18 -1.27
CA GLY A 17 -12.96 -83.83 -1.58
C GLY A 17 -13.44 -84.68 -0.38
N ALA A 18 -14.71 -85.00 -0.41
CA ALA A 18 -15.39 -86.18 0.10
C ALA A 18 -15.58 -86.40 1.63
N GLY A 19 -16.81 -86.62 2.00
CA GLY A 19 -17.17 -87.39 3.17
C GLY A 19 -18.58 -87.11 3.70
N ARG A 20 -19.54 -87.90 3.24
CA ARG A 20 -20.95 -88.01 3.72
C ARG A 20 -21.01 -88.34 5.21
N ALA A 21 -21.91 -87.69 5.94
CA ALA A 21 -22.82 -88.41 6.88
C ALA A 21 -24.06 -87.55 7.16
N ARG A 22 -25.25 -88.06 6.82
CA ARG A 22 -26.56 -87.55 7.20
C ARG A 22 -26.82 -87.89 8.71
N THR A 23 -27.29 -86.96 9.47
CA THR A 23 -28.30 -87.20 10.48
C THR A 23 -29.21 -86.00 10.61
N ALA A 24 -30.47 -86.28 10.34
CA ALA A 24 -31.59 -85.36 10.58
C ALA A 24 -31.86 -85.35 12.08
N HIS A 25 -32.08 -84.18 12.70
CA HIS A 25 -33.03 -83.90 13.78
C HIS A 25 -33.02 -82.41 14.14
N GLY A 26 -34.16 -81.84 14.29
CA GLY A 26 -34.36 -80.65 15.10
C GLY A 26 -34.85 -79.36 14.40
N ARG A 27 -36.05 -79.36 13.87
CA ARG A 27 -36.72 -78.15 13.31
C ARG A 27 -37.24 -77.11 14.35
N PRO A 28 -37.26 -77.31 15.69
CA PRO A 28 -37.73 -76.19 16.56
C PRO A 28 -36.65 -75.21 16.99
N ALA A 29 -35.35 -75.58 17.00
CA ALA A 29 -34.29 -74.70 17.51
C ALA A 29 -33.94 -73.49 16.61
N ARG A 30 -34.21 -73.58 15.30
CA ARG A 30 -33.97 -72.47 14.37
C ARG A 30 -35.03 -71.35 14.45
N LEU A 31 -36.27 -71.66 14.82
CA LEU A 31 -37.31 -70.69 15.06
C LEU A 31 -37.09 -69.88 16.36
N LEU A 32 -36.58 -70.55 17.43
CA LEU A 32 -36.25 -69.90 18.69
C LEU A 32 -35.03 -68.97 18.55
N LEU A 33 -34.03 -69.32 17.74
CA LEU A 33 -32.87 -68.46 17.47
C LEU A 33 -33.24 -67.22 16.63
N GLY A 34 -34.21 -67.40 15.69
CA GLY A 34 -34.71 -66.27 14.91
C GLY A 34 -35.48 -65.24 15.75
N VAL A 35 -36.31 -65.73 16.68
CA VAL A 35 -37.05 -64.86 17.62
C VAL A 35 -36.10 -64.19 18.61
N ALA A 36 -35.09 -64.91 19.11
CA ALA A 36 -34.09 -64.33 20.00
C ALA A 36 -33.19 -63.23 19.36
N ALA A 37 -33.04 -63.24 18.05
CA ALA A 37 -32.33 -62.20 17.30
C ALA A 37 -33.22 -60.96 16.97
N ILE A 38 -34.52 -61.15 16.84
CA ILE A 38 -35.46 -60.08 16.52
C ILE A 38 -35.86 -59.26 17.76
N VAL A 39 -35.94 -59.89 18.93
CA VAL A 39 -36.33 -59.20 20.16
C VAL A 39 -35.38 -58.05 20.52
N PRO A 40 -34.04 -58.20 20.51
CA PRO A 40 -33.16 -57.06 20.78
C PRO A 40 -33.25 -55.97 19.71
N LEU A 41 -33.50 -56.30 18.45
CA LEU A 41 -33.70 -55.31 17.39
C LEU A 41 -35.02 -54.52 17.55
N LEU A 42 -36.09 -55.20 17.98
CA LEU A 42 -37.36 -54.53 18.29
C LEU A 42 -37.25 -53.67 19.57
N LEU A 43 -36.50 -54.13 20.57
CA LEU A 43 -36.23 -53.36 21.77
C LEU A 43 -35.34 -52.15 21.48
N ALA A 44 -34.32 -52.29 20.63
CA ALA A 44 -33.49 -51.21 20.22
C ALA A 44 -34.26 -50.19 19.35
N GLY A 45 -35.10 -50.67 18.39
CA GLY A 45 -35.96 -49.83 17.59
C GLY A 45 -37.04 -49.13 18.40
N GLY A 46 -37.62 -49.84 19.41
CA GLY A 46 -38.58 -49.23 20.33
C GLY A 46 -37.97 -48.20 21.25
N ALA A 47 -36.73 -48.42 21.72
CA ALA A 47 -36.00 -47.46 22.51
C ALA A 47 -35.61 -46.20 21.72
N LEU A 48 -35.29 -46.37 20.41
CA LEU A 48 -35.06 -45.23 19.51
C LEU A 48 -36.34 -44.46 19.20
N ALA A 49 -37.48 -45.15 19.03
CA ALA A 49 -38.78 -44.52 18.72
C ALA A 49 -39.41 -43.81 19.96
N LEU A 50 -38.99 -44.21 21.17
CA LEU A 50 -39.44 -43.60 22.42
C LEU A 50 -38.38 -42.67 23.03
N ALA A 51 -37.22 -42.53 22.39
CA ALA A 51 -36.25 -41.52 22.79
C ALA A 51 -36.87 -40.13 22.57
N PRO A 52 -36.89 -39.29 23.58
CA PRO A 52 -37.34 -37.90 23.36
C PRO A 52 -36.45 -37.28 22.28
N ASP A 53 -37.11 -36.62 21.30
CA ASP A 53 -36.39 -35.79 20.33
C ASP A 53 -35.55 -34.80 21.13
N ARG A 54 -34.26 -35.15 21.29
CA ARG A 54 -33.30 -34.13 21.70
C ARG A 54 -33.10 -33.28 20.46
N GLU A 55 -33.66 -32.09 20.47
CA GLU A 55 -33.14 -31.03 19.62
C GLU A 55 -31.62 -31.04 19.78
N PRO A 56 -30.84 -31.13 18.69
CA PRO A 56 -29.41 -30.99 18.79
C PRO A 56 -29.19 -29.68 19.52
N ALA A 57 -28.58 -29.72 20.71
CA ALA A 57 -28.16 -28.51 21.39
C ALA A 57 -27.37 -27.74 20.34
N ALA A 58 -27.91 -26.62 19.89
CA ALA A 58 -27.19 -25.73 19.02
C ALA A 58 -25.85 -25.50 19.70
N ALA A 59 -24.77 -25.94 19.10
CA ALA A 59 -23.44 -25.65 19.60
C ALA A 59 -23.38 -24.13 19.72
N GLU A 60 -23.39 -23.65 20.95
CA GLU A 60 -23.23 -22.25 21.23
C GLU A 60 -21.78 -21.93 20.85
N HIS A 61 -21.60 -21.48 19.63
CA HIS A 61 -20.27 -21.06 19.17
C HIS A 61 -19.87 -19.88 20.05
N VAL A 62 -18.83 -20.06 20.83
CA VAL A 62 -18.25 -18.97 21.60
C VAL A 62 -17.74 -17.94 20.59
N ARG A 63 -18.44 -16.84 20.47
CA ARG A 63 -18.03 -15.70 19.66
C ARG A 63 -17.10 -14.88 20.52
N ALA A 64 -15.82 -14.90 20.22
CA ALA A 64 -14.86 -13.96 20.76
C ALA A 64 -14.73 -12.80 19.77
N THR A 65 -15.14 -11.62 20.18
CA THR A 65 -14.86 -10.38 19.45
C THR A 65 -13.48 -9.91 19.90
N ALA A 66 -12.50 -9.97 19.02
CA ALA A 66 -11.24 -9.29 19.25
C ALA A 66 -11.44 -7.83 18.80
N SER A 67 -11.33 -6.89 19.74
CA SER A 67 -11.20 -5.48 19.39
C SER A 67 -9.85 -5.30 18.68
N PRO A 68 -9.79 -4.68 17.50
CA PRO A 68 -8.53 -4.34 16.89
C PRO A 68 -7.77 -3.40 17.83
N GLY A 69 -6.48 -3.70 18.03
CA GLY A 69 -5.61 -2.87 18.85
C GLY A 69 -5.32 -1.50 18.20
N PRO A 70 -4.45 -0.70 18.80
CA PRO A 70 -4.03 0.56 18.22
C PRO A 70 -3.41 0.37 16.83
N ARG A 71 -3.49 1.39 15.99
CA ARG A 71 -2.85 1.41 14.67
C ARG A 71 -1.39 1.80 14.84
N SER A 72 -0.49 1.00 14.29
CA SER A 72 0.96 1.25 14.38
C SER A 72 1.54 1.38 12.98
N LEU A 73 2.13 2.54 12.69
CA LEU A 73 2.66 2.93 11.39
C LEU A 73 4.18 3.10 11.50
N ALA A 74 4.94 2.42 10.66
CA ALA A 74 6.38 2.60 10.54
C ALA A 74 6.69 3.64 9.46
N CYS A 75 7.52 4.62 9.78
CA CYS A 75 7.99 5.64 8.84
C CYS A 75 9.39 5.31 8.35
N HIS A 76 9.82 5.95 7.25
CA HIS A 76 11.07 5.58 6.57
C HIS A 76 12.31 6.32 7.05
N GLY A 77 12.13 7.47 7.72
CA GLY A 77 13.25 8.31 8.16
C GLY A 77 13.87 9.14 7.00
N PRO A 78 15.01 9.81 7.25
CA PRO A 78 15.66 10.64 6.25
C PRO A 78 16.31 9.82 5.13
N LEU A 79 16.49 10.44 3.95
CA LEU A 79 17.27 9.88 2.85
C LEU A 79 18.66 9.50 3.32
N GLN A 80 19.10 8.30 2.99
CA GLN A 80 20.41 7.77 3.36
C GLN A 80 21.20 7.39 2.10
N VAL A 81 22.49 7.66 2.13
CA VAL A 81 23.41 7.22 1.07
C VAL A 81 23.98 5.87 1.47
N PRO A 82 23.98 4.88 0.59
CA PRO A 82 24.70 3.63 0.83
C PRO A 82 26.19 3.90 1.08
N ASP A 83 26.77 3.23 2.06
CA ASP A 83 28.19 3.42 2.43
C ASP A 83 29.13 3.14 1.24
N GLU A 84 28.73 2.25 0.33
CA GLU A 84 29.43 1.91 -0.89
C GLU A 84 29.53 3.12 -1.85
N ALA A 85 28.48 3.94 -1.94
CA ALA A 85 28.45 5.14 -2.76
C ALA A 85 29.36 6.26 -2.20
N LEU A 86 29.63 6.26 -0.90
CA LEU A 86 30.56 7.18 -0.24
C LEU A 86 32.04 6.78 -0.42
N GLN A 87 32.32 5.54 -0.84
CA GLN A 87 33.67 4.99 -0.98
C GLN A 87 34.24 5.09 -2.41
N THR A 88 33.77 6.02 -3.25
CA THR A 88 34.30 6.23 -4.59
C THR A 88 35.77 6.56 -4.54
N GLY A 89 36.58 5.61 -5.00
CA GLY A 89 38.02 5.62 -4.88
C GLY A 89 38.71 6.80 -5.58
N GLY A 90 39.07 7.81 -4.84
CA GLY A 90 40.21 8.64 -5.13
C GLY A 90 40.00 9.98 -5.83
N ASP A 91 38.84 10.29 -6.42
CA ASP A 91 38.57 11.61 -6.99
C ASP A 91 37.54 12.36 -6.14
N ALA A 92 38.04 13.38 -5.38
CA ALA A 92 37.19 14.19 -4.52
C ALA A 92 36.13 15.02 -5.30
N ALA A 93 36.30 15.19 -6.61
CA ALA A 93 35.33 15.88 -7.46
C ALA A 93 34.13 15.00 -7.84
N LEU A 94 34.30 13.67 -7.73
CA LEU A 94 33.26 12.68 -7.97
C LEU A 94 32.62 12.13 -6.68
N ALA A 95 33.13 12.56 -5.52
CA ALA A 95 32.61 12.14 -4.22
C ALA A 95 31.20 12.66 -4.02
N VAL A 96 30.28 11.75 -3.72
CA VAL A 96 28.90 12.07 -3.39
C VAL A 96 28.87 12.81 -2.04
N THR A 97 28.23 13.97 -2.00
CA THR A 97 28.02 14.72 -0.77
C THR A 97 26.80 14.16 -0.04
N PRO A 98 26.93 13.68 1.22
CA PRO A 98 25.81 13.19 1.97
C PRO A 98 24.68 14.23 2.03
N PRO A 99 23.40 13.83 1.88
CA PRO A 99 22.29 14.76 1.96
C PRO A 99 22.17 15.34 3.37
N THR A 100 21.68 16.58 3.43
CA THR A 100 21.28 17.22 4.68
C THR A 100 19.79 17.55 4.62
N PRO A 101 18.91 16.55 4.61
CA PRO A 101 17.49 16.77 4.44
C PRO A 101 16.87 17.43 5.68
N SER A 102 15.86 18.26 5.43
CA SER A 102 14.92 18.67 6.46
C SER A 102 13.74 17.70 6.41
N VAL A 103 13.56 16.91 7.45
CA VAL A 103 12.50 15.91 7.54
C VAL A 103 11.46 16.36 8.56
N SER A 104 10.19 16.32 8.13
CA SER A 104 9.04 16.54 9.00
C SER A 104 8.06 15.37 8.86
N LEU A 105 7.41 15.02 9.97
CA LEU A 105 6.35 14.03 9.99
C LEU A 105 5.08 14.70 10.48
N ARG A 106 3.99 14.47 9.78
CA ARG A 106 2.65 14.88 10.19
C ARG A 106 1.74 13.68 10.25
N THR A 107 1.06 13.55 11.39
CA THR A 107 0.08 12.51 11.62
C THR A 107 -1.27 13.16 11.85
N VAL A 108 -2.30 12.60 11.24
CA VAL A 108 -3.69 12.90 11.52
C VAL A 108 -4.40 11.61 11.93
N ALA A 109 -5.25 11.69 12.93
CA ALA A 109 -6.06 10.55 13.36
C ALA A 109 -7.46 11.01 13.72
N ALA A 110 -8.47 10.22 13.35
CA ALA A 110 -9.87 10.49 13.62
C ALA A 110 -10.53 9.24 14.23
N GLU A 111 -11.54 9.47 15.08
CA GLU A 111 -12.41 8.37 15.49
C GLU A 111 -13.17 7.85 14.25
N PRO A 112 -13.32 6.54 14.08
CA PRO A 112 -14.04 5.98 12.94
C PRO A 112 -15.49 6.43 12.97
N ALA A 113 -16.04 6.87 11.84
CA ALA A 113 -17.41 7.41 11.75
C ALA A 113 -18.48 6.34 11.97
N SER A 114 -18.21 5.09 11.63
CA SER A 114 -19.08 3.93 11.90
C SER A 114 -18.29 2.64 11.70
N SER A 115 -18.66 1.58 12.40
CA SER A 115 -18.21 0.23 12.08
C SER A 115 -19.40 -0.59 11.56
N VAL A 116 -19.21 -1.28 10.44
CA VAL A 116 -20.19 -2.27 9.94
C VAL A 116 -19.67 -3.65 10.32
N LEU A 117 -20.31 -4.24 11.32
CA LEU A 117 -20.05 -5.58 11.77
C LEU A 117 -21.15 -6.51 11.28
N PHE A 118 -20.81 -7.44 10.36
CA PHE A 118 -21.71 -8.54 9.93
C PHE A 118 -23.12 -8.11 9.51
N GLY A 119 -23.23 -6.96 8.81
CA GLY A 119 -24.51 -6.42 8.38
C GLY A 119 -25.28 -5.65 9.44
N GLU A 120 -24.71 -5.48 10.63
CA GLU A 120 -25.21 -4.51 11.61
C GLU A 120 -24.37 -3.24 11.52
N VAL A 121 -25.02 -2.13 11.21
CA VAL A 121 -24.44 -0.79 11.33
C VAL A 121 -24.46 -0.42 12.81
N SER A 122 -23.32 -0.59 13.48
CA SER A 122 -23.10 0.06 14.76
C SER A 122 -22.81 1.52 14.46
N GLY A 123 -23.81 2.40 14.62
CA GLY A 123 -23.54 3.83 14.60
C GLY A 123 -22.46 4.12 15.65
N SER A 124 -21.40 4.85 15.29
CA SER A 124 -20.56 5.46 16.30
C SER A 124 -21.49 6.35 17.11
N SER A 125 -21.76 5.96 18.34
CA SER A 125 -22.18 6.96 19.30
C SER A 125 -20.95 7.85 19.45
N THR A 126 -20.87 8.92 18.67
CA THR A 126 -19.99 10.05 18.97
C THR A 126 -20.34 10.44 20.39
N ARG A 127 -19.59 9.91 21.32
CA ARG A 127 -19.76 10.20 22.73
C ARG A 127 -19.22 11.61 22.91
N GLN A 128 -20.09 12.60 22.78
CA GLN A 128 -19.76 13.95 23.18
C GLN A 128 -19.44 13.90 24.68
N ASP A 129 -18.33 14.50 25.06
CA ASP A 129 -18.03 14.74 26.47
C ASP A 129 -19.10 15.66 27.12
N ALA A 130 -18.95 15.96 28.40
CA ALA A 130 -19.89 16.82 29.13
C ALA A 130 -19.94 18.25 28.59
N GLU A 131 -19.01 18.65 27.74
CA GLU A 131 -18.89 19.96 27.10
C GLU A 131 -19.34 19.93 25.63
N GLY A 132 -19.65 18.74 25.08
CA GLY A 132 -20.16 18.55 23.72
C GLY A 132 -19.08 18.33 22.67
N ALA A 133 -17.81 18.18 23.06
CA ALA A 133 -16.72 17.86 22.16
C ALA A 133 -16.63 16.35 21.90
N VAL A 134 -16.20 15.97 20.70
CA VAL A 134 -15.89 14.59 20.33
C VAL A 134 -14.46 14.29 20.76
N PRO A 135 -14.20 13.22 21.55
CA PRO A 135 -12.85 12.88 21.93
C PRO A 135 -12.01 12.53 20.69
N ALA A 136 -10.80 13.06 20.62
CA ALA A 136 -9.87 12.74 19.55
C ALA A 136 -9.00 11.54 19.93
N PRO A 137 -8.52 10.73 18.96
CA PRO A 137 -7.57 9.66 19.20
C PRO A 137 -6.28 10.17 19.82
N ALA A 138 -5.64 9.35 20.65
CA ALA A 138 -4.30 9.57 21.12
C ALA A 138 -3.29 9.21 20.02
N VAL A 139 -2.35 10.10 19.72
CA VAL A 139 -1.26 9.89 18.77
C VAL A 139 0.06 10.04 19.51
N THR A 140 0.93 9.02 19.38
CA THR A 140 2.29 9.03 19.92
C THR A 140 3.27 8.60 18.83
N ALA A 141 4.50 9.11 18.90
CA ALA A 141 5.56 8.67 18.01
C ALA A 141 6.80 8.34 18.86
N ALA A 142 7.50 7.29 18.48
CA ALA A 142 8.73 6.86 19.15
C ALA A 142 9.82 6.55 18.12
N ASP A 143 11.08 6.68 18.51
CA ASP A 143 12.21 6.24 17.71
C ASP A 143 12.42 4.72 17.79
N ALA A 144 13.48 4.22 17.14
CA ALA A 144 13.80 2.78 17.11
C ALA A 144 14.16 2.22 18.50
N GLU A 145 14.61 3.06 19.41
CA GLU A 145 14.93 2.71 20.80
C GLU A 145 13.69 2.74 21.71
N GLY A 146 12.54 3.20 21.20
CA GLY A 146 11.28 3.32 21.92
C GLY A 146 11.18 4.61 22.77
N GLU A 147 12.07 5.58 22.56
CA GLU A 147 11.97 6.89 23.20
C GLU A 147 10.89 7.74 22.50
N GLU A 148 9.98 8.31 23.29
CA GLU A 148 8.90 9.14 22.77
C GLU A 148 9.43 10.43 22.15
N LEU A 149 9.02 10.68 20.90
CA LEU A 149 9.35 11.89 20.16
C LEU A 149 8.32 12.98 20.47
N SER A 150 8.81 14.09 21.02
CA SER A 150 7.97 15.25 21.33
C SER A 150 7.67 16.06 20.06
N GLY A 151 6.41 16.41 19.86
CA GLY A 151 5.94 17.23 18.75
C GLY A 151 4.79 18.14 19.13
N ASP A 152 4.45 19.05 18.22
CA ASP A 152 3.25 19.89 18.36
C ASP A 152 2.02 19.01 18.14
N ALA A 153 1.11 18.94 19.10
CA ALA A 153 -0.12 18.16 19.02
C ALA A 153 -1.34 19.04 19.30
N ALA A 154 -2.38 18.86 18.53
CA ALA A 154 -3.65 19.55 18.66
C ALA A 154 -4.81 18.62 18.28
N SER A 155 -6.03 18.96 18.69
CA SER A 155 -7.24 18.23 18.31
C SER A 155 -8.36 19.19 17.95
N THR A 156 -9.25 18.74 17.06
CA THR A 156 -10.46 19.49 16.65
C THR A 156 -11.64 19.09 17.51
N ASP A 157 -12.66 19.96 17.55
CA ASP A 157 -13.98 19.65 18.13
C ASP A 157 -14.70 18.52 17.35
N LEU A 158 -14.20 18.17 16.17
CA LEU A 158 -14.68 17.06 15.33
C LEU A 158 -14.05 15.71 15.69
N GLY A 159 -13.25 15.64 16.75
CA GLY A 159 -12.57 14.39 17.15
C GLY A 159 -11.39 14.00 16.24
N ILE A 160 -10.74 14.97 15.62
CA ILE A 160 -9.54 14.75 14.80
C ILE A 160 -8.31 15.24 15.56
N ALA A 161 -7.32 14.37 15.74
CA ALA A 161 -6.02 14.70 16.30
C ALA A 161 -5.02 15.00 15.18
N VAL A 162 -4.20 16.02 15.36
CA VAL A 162 -3.07 16.37 14.46
C VAL A 162 -1.81 16.43 15.28
N GLN A 163 -0.76 15.74 14.85
CA GLN A 163 0.57 15.82 15.46
C GLN A 163 1.61 16.20 14.40
N THR A 164 2.54 17.08 14.76
CA THR A 164 3.63 17.48 13.86
C THR A 164 4.96 17.28 14.56
N LEU A 165 5.83 16.45 13.99
CA LEU A 165 7.23 16.30 14.35
C LEU A 165 8.09 17.04 13.35
N ARG A 166 9.09 17.78 13.83
CA ARG A 166 10.06 18.50 13.01
C ARG A 166 11.46 17.97 13.28
N HIS A 167 12.32 18.04 12.27
CA HIS A 167 13.71 17.59 12.38
C HIS A 167 13.85 16.10 12.76
N VAL A 168 13.01 15.27 12.15
CA VAL A 168 13.08 13.81 12.30
C VAL A 168 14.44 13.31 11.80
N ARG A 169 15.14 12.52 12.60
CA ARG A 169 16.51 12.06 12.31
C ARG A 169 16.65 10.56 12.16
N THR A 170 15.66 9.84 12.63
CA THR A 170 15.59 8.37 12.57
C THR A 170 14.26 7.97 11.96
N ALA A 171 14.05 6.71 11.66
CA ALA A 171 12.77 6.16 11.24
C ALA A 171 11.84 6.01 12.45
N PRO A 172 10.81 6.88 12.64
CA PRO A 172 9.93 6.77 13.78
C PRO A 172 8.82 5.76 13.55
N GLN A 173 8.30 5.24 14.66
CA GLN A 173 7.06 4.48 14.70
C GLN A 173 5.96 5.35 15.30
N VAL A 174 4.83 5.47 14.58
CA VAL A 174 3.66 6.22 15.02
C VAL A 174 2.60 5.24 15.51
N THR A 175 2.04 5.50 16.68
CA THR A 175 0.91 4.74 17.22
C THR A 175 -0.28 5.66 17.41
N ALA A 176 -1.42 5.28 16.85
CA ALA A 176 -2.70 5.96 17.02
C ALA A 176 -3.72 5.02 17.65
N GLN A 177 -4.47 5.53 18.64
CA GLN A 177 -5.42 4.76 19.42
C GLN A 177 -6.67 5.59 19.70
N THR A 178 -7.85 4.99 19.51
CA THR A 178 -9.13 5.64 19.87
C THR A 178 -9.22 5.87 21.38
N SER A 179 -10.11 6.74 21.80
CA SER A 179 -10.39 7.01 23.22
C SER A 179 -10.82 5.76 24.00
N GLU A 180 -11.39 4.76 23.33
CA GLU A 180 -11.81 3.48 23.91
C GLU A 180 -10.76 2.36 23.74
N GLY A 181 -9.59 2.68 23.20
CA GLY A 181 -8.49 1.71 22.99
C GLY A 181 -8.59 0.91 21.69
N GLY A 182 -9.48 1.30 20.77
CA GLY A 182 -9.66 0.69 19.46
C GLY A 182 -8.73 1.28 18.38
N ARG A 183 -9.01 0.92 17.12
CA ARG A 183 -8.26 1.33 15.94
C ARG A 183 -8.88 2.59 15.32
N PRO A 184 -8.17 3.74 15.28
CA PRO A 184 -8.64 4.94 14.62
C PRO A 184 -8.36 4.88 13.11
N VAL A 185 -9.05 5.74 12.36
CA VAL A 185 -8.56 6.19 11.06
C VAL A 185 -7.32 7.03 11.30
N ALA A 186 -6.21 6.69 10.68
CA ALA A 186 -5.00 7.47 10.83
C ALA A 186 -4.20 7.49 9.53
N ASP A 187 -3.62 8.63 9.24
CA ASP A 187 -2.66 8.84 8.16
C ASP A 187 -1.43 9.58 8.71
N ALA A 188 -0.25 9.15 8.31
CA ALA A 188 0.99 9.77 8.70
C ALA A 188 1.90 9.94 7.49
N VAL A 189 2.27 11.17 7.18
CA VAL A 189 3.06 11.53 6.00
C VAL A 189 4.35 12.21 6.44
N GLN A 190 5.46 11.66 5.95
CA GLN A 190 6.78 12.21 6.06
C GLN A 190 7.10 13.05 4.82
N GLY A 191 7.55 14.27 5.02
CA GLY A 191 8.09 15.12 3.97
C GLY A 191 9.60 15.28 4.16
N THR A 192 10.37 14.94 3.13
CA THR A 192 11.83 15.06 3.09
C THR A 192 12.21 16.07 2.04
N TRP A 193 12.83 17.17 2.45
CA TRP A 193 13.24 18.27 1.58
C TRP A 193 14.75 18.46 1.64
N THR A 194 15.40 18.38 0.48
CA THR A 194 16.82 18.64 0.27
C THR A 194 16.96 19.75 -0.76
N ALA A 195 17.34 20.94 -0.34
CA ALA A 195 17.32 22.14 -1.20
C ALA A 195 18.41 22.13 -2.28
N SER A 196 19.55 21.45 -2.04
CA SER A 196 20.72 21.53 -2.89
C SER A 196 21.61 20.29 -2.76
N GLY A 197 22.60 20.18 -3.65
CA GLY A 197 23.55 19.05 -3.68
C GLY A 197 23.02 17.91 -4.54
N ASP A 198 23.69 16.76 -4.48
CA ASP A 198 23.44 15.59 -5.31
C ASP A 198 22.04 14.99 -5.09
N PHE A 199 21.48 15.19 -3.91
CA PHE A 199 20.16 14.69 -3.49
C PHE A 199 19.10 15.79 -3.44
N ARG A 200 19.30 16.86 -4.23
CA ARG A 200 18.32 17.93 -4.34
C ARG A 200 16.96 17.37 -4.75
N SER A 201 15.98 17.40 -3.86
CA SER A 201 14.66 16.80 -4.07
C SER A 201 13.64 17.25 -3.04
N LEU A 202 12.39 17.01 -3.36
CA LEU A 202 11.29 16.91 -2.41
C LEU A 202 10.73 15.49 -2.52
N SER A 203 10.69 14.76 -1.42
CA SER A 203 10.08 13.43 -1.38
C SER A 203 9.06 13.38 -0.27
N MET A 204 7.87 12.90 -0.59
CA MET A 204 6.83 12.55 0.37
C MET A 204 6.69 11.04 0.43
N SER A 205 6.60 10.51 1.62
CA SER A 205 6.32 9.09 1.83
C SER A 205 5.32 8.91 2.96
N ARG A 206 4.57 7.82 2.90
CA ARG A 206 3.56 7.51 3.91
C ARG A 206 4.10 6.50 4.90
N CYS A 207 3.93 6.76 6.19
CA CYS A 207 4.14 5.74 7.20
C CYS A 207 3.07 4.67 7.04
N ALA A 208 3.47 3.43 6.96
CA ALA A 208 2.59 2.31 6.69
C ALA A 208 2.68 1.23 7.77
N GLU A 209 1.67 0.39 7.87
CA GLU A 209 1.76 -0.81 8.68
C GLU A 209 2.73 -1.79 8.03
N PRO A 210 3.57 -2.50 8.83
CA PRO A 210 4.40 -3.55 8.29
C PRO A 210 3.59 -4.61 7.53
N THR A 211 4.10 -5.05 6.39
CA THR A 211 3.40 -5.93 5.46
C THR A 211 4.17 -7.21 5.16
N THR A 212 3.48 -8.21 4.61
CA THR A 212 4.08 -9.45 4.10
C THR A 212 4.22 -9.46 2.58
N GLU A 213 3.68 -8.47 1.89
CA GLU A 213 3.77 -8.33 0.44
C GLU A 213 3.88 -6.85 0.07
N ALA A 214 4.74 -6.53 -0.88
CA ALA A 214 4.87 -5.20 -1.45
C ALA A 214 5.35 -5.26 -2.89
N SER A 215 4.93 -4.29 -3.69
CA SER A 215 5.49 -4.06 -5.02
C SER A 215 5.83 -2.58 -5.20
N PHE A 216 6.87 -2.32 -6.00
CA PHE A 216 7.34 -0.99 -6.36
C PHE A 216 7.61 -0.95 -7.86
N LEU A 217 7.49 0.21 -8.48
CA LEU A 217 7.63 0.33 -9.92
C LEU A 217 8.23 1.69 -10.31
N GLY A 218 9.00 1.70 -11.40
CA GLY A 218 9.48 2.91 -12.05
C GLY A 218 10.82 3.42 -11.52
N VAL A 219 11.53 2.62 -10.72
CA VAL A 219 12.88 2.96 -10.27
C VAL A 219 13.91 2.72 -11.36
N SER A 220 14.86 3.64 -11.53
CA SER A 220 15.94 3.54 -12.49
C SER A 220 17.17 2.85 -11.88
N THR A 221 17.88 2.09 -12.71
CA THR A 221 19.20 1.52 -12.38
C THR A 221 20.25 1.91 -13.42
N GLN A 222 20.02 3.04 -14.10
CA GLN A 222 20.95 3.59 -15.07
C GLN A 222 22.27 4.02 -14.44
N THR A 223 23.30 4.19 -15.26
CA THR A 223 24.61 4.62 -14.77
C THR A 223 24.53 6.02 -14.16
N GLY A 224 24.83 6.12 -12.87
CA GLY A 224 24.71 7.36 -12.10
C GLY A 224 23.54 7.35 -11.14
N ASP A 225 22.55 6.49 -11.36
CA ASP A 225 21.40 6.34 -10.47
C ASP A 225 21.69 5.30 -9.39
N SER A 226 20.99 5.43 -8.26
CA SER A 226 21.03 4.46 -7.17
C SER A 226 19.62 4.19 -6.64
N SER A 227 19.25 2.94 -6.64
CA SER A 227 17.95 2.47 -6.15
C SER A 227 18.13 1.36 -5.13
N VAL A 228 17.68 1.61 -3.90
CA VAL A 228 17.89 0.75 -2.74
C VAL A 228 16.55 0.30 -2.18
N LEU A 229 16.30 -1.00 -2.21
CA LEU A 229 15.19 -1.59 -1.46
C LEU A 229 15.62 -1.72 0.01
N VAL A 230 14.86 -1.11 0.90
CA VAL A 230 15.07 -1.11 2.35
C VAL A 230 14.02 -2.01 3.00
N LEU A 231 14.50 -2.96 3.81
CA LEU A 231 13.67 -3.93 4.54
C LEU A 231 13.96 -3.76 6.03
N SER A 232 13.01 -3.19 6.77
CA SER A 232 13.16 -2.95 8.20
C SER A 232 12.20 -3.85 8.99
N ASN A 233 12.72 -4.50 10.04
CA ASN A 233 11.96 -5.43 10.88
C ASN A 233 11.65 -4.80 12.25
N PRO A 234 10.50 -4.18 12.45
CA PRO A 234 10.15 -3.56 13.72
C PRO A 234 9.70 -4.58 14.79
N SER A 235 9.71 -5.86 14.48
CA SER A 235 9.22 -6.92 15.37
C SER A 235 10.35 -7.57 16.16
N ASP A 236 9.97 -8.41 17.13
CA ASP A 236 10.87 -9.25 17.95
C ASP A 236 11.17 -10.64 17.35
N ARG A 237 10.72 -10.88 16.09
CA ARG A 237 10.88 -12.16 15.39
C ARG A 237 11.56 -11.94 14.04
N PRO A 238 12.41 -12.90 13.59
CA PRO A 238 13.06 -12.78 12.29
C PRO A 238 12.04 -12.91 11.14
N ALA A 239 12.39 -12.31 10.01
CA ALA A 239 11.68 -12.40 8.75
C ALA A 239 12.62 -12.83 7.63
N THR A 240 12.06 -13.45 6.58
CA THR A 240 12.78 -13.74 5.34
C THR A 240 11.99 -13.16 4.19
N ALA A 241 12.56 -12.19 3.50
CA ALA A 241 11.99 -11.59 2.32
C ALA A 241 12.50 -12.31 1.07
N SER A 242 11.59 -12.60 0.14
CA SER A 242 11.91 -13.02 -1.22
C SER A 242 11.71 -11.84 -2.15
N VAL A 243 12.75 -11.45 -2.88
CA VAL A 243 12.76 -10.33 -3.81
C VAL A 243 12.78 -10.84 -5.23
N GLN A 244 11.95 -10.28 -6.11
CA GLN A 244 11.94 -10.51 -7.54
C GLN A 244 11.98 -9.17 -8.28
N LEU A 245 12.74 -9.09 -9.34
CA LEU A 245 12.83 -7.89 -10.18
C LEU A 245 12.26 -8.17 -11.56
N ARG A 246 11.58 -7.18 -12.12
CA ARG A 246 11.06 -7.19 -13.50
C ARG A 246 11.70 -6.04 -14.28
N THR A 247 12.09 -6.32 -15.51
CA THR A 247 12.67 -5.37 -16.44
C THR A 247 11.86 -5.32 -17.74
N ALA A 248 12.32 -4.54 -18.72
CA ALA A 248 11.69 -4.51 -20.03
C ALA A 248 11.74 -5.89 -20.75
N ASP A 249 12.73 -6.71 -20.44
CA ASP A 249 12.90 -8.06 -21.01
C ASP A 249 12.17 -9.16 -20.22
N GLY A 250 11.48 -8.81 -19.13
CA GLY A 250 10.77 -9.74 -18.25
C GLY A 250 11.43 -9.93 -16.88
N PRO A 251 11.11 -11.04 -16.17
CA PRO A 251 11.68 -11.30 -14.85
C PRO A 251 13.18 -11.45 -14.88
N ALA A 252 13.91 -10.73 -14.02
CA ALA A 252 15.34 -10.77 -13.93
C ALA A 252 15.85 -11.96 -13.11
N ALA A 253 17.04 -12.47 -13.47
CA ALA A 253 17.72 -13.54 -12.73
C ALA A 253 18.41 -12.95 -11.48
N MET A 254 18.01 -13.39 -10.29
CA MET A 254 18.51 -12.87 -9.00
C MET A 254 19.82 -13.53 -8.52
N GLU A 255 20.37 -14.52 -9.22
CA GLU A 255 21.64 -15.21 -8.96
C GLU A 255 21.96 -15.47 -7.46
N GLY A 256 20.98 -15.98 -6.71
CA GLY A 256 21.12 -16.31 -5.27
C GLY A 256 20.92 -15.14 -4.31
N ARG A 257 20.56 -13.95 -4.80
CA ARG A 257 20.23 -12.75 -4.00
C ARG A 257 18.72 -12.56 -3.80
N SER A 258 17.92 -13.54 -4.19
CA SER A 258 16.46 -13.48 -4.10
C SER A 258 15.91 -13.62 -2.67
N GLN A 259 16.73 -13.95 -1.69
CA GLN A 259 16.31 -14.09 -0.30
C GLN A 259 17.17 -13.26 0.63
N VAL A 260 16.50 -12.48 1.47
CA VAL A 260 17.10 -11.60 2.47
C VAL A 260 16.51 -11.95 3.83
N VAL A 261 17.38 -12.25 4.81
CA VAL A 261 16.96 -12.52 6.20
C VAL A 261 17.14 -11.24 7.00
N VAL A 262 16.06 -10.77 7.61
CA VAL A 262 16.07 -9.56 8.44
C VAL A 262 15.87 -9.97 9.90
N ALA A 263 16.88 -9.75 10.74
CA ALA A 263 16.81 -10.07 12.16
C ALA A 263 15.85 -9.13 12.91
N PRO A 264 15.41 -9.49 14.12
CA PRO A 264 14.56 -8.62 14.94
C PRO A 264 15.21 -7.26 15.21
N GLY A 265 14.51 -6.17 14.91
CA GLY A 265 14.99 -4.80 15.10
C GLY A 265 16.03 -4.31 14.10
N ASP A 266 16.42 -5.14 13.13
CA ASP A 266 17.43 -4.81 12.13
C ASP A 266 16.82 -4.29 10.82
N GLU A 267 17.67 -3.68 10.00
CA GLU A 267 17.38 -3.21 8.66
C GLU A 267 18.38 -3.80 7.66
N GLU A 268 17.88 -4.29 6.54
CA GLU A 268 18.67 -4.81 5.43
C GLU A 268 18.42 -4.01 4.16
N ARG A 269 19.43 -3.87 3.32
CA ARG A 269 19.41 -3.07 2.10
C ARG A 269 19.84 -3.88 0.89
N VAL A 270 19.05 -3.78 -0.19
CA VAL A 270 19.35 -4.42 -1.47
C VAL A 270 19.55 -3.34 -2.52
N LEU A 271 20.78 -3.24 -3.01
CA LEU A 271 21.16 -2.31 -4.07
C LEU A 271 20.70 -2.90 -5.42
N LEU A 272 19.67 -2.32 -6.04
CA LEU A 272 18.97 -2.89 -7.20
C LEU A 272 19.87 -2.87 -8.45
N GLU A 273 20.64 -1.81 -8.69
CA GLU A 273 21.59 -1.71 -9.79
C GLU A 273 22.73 -2.75 -9.72
N SER A 274 22.98 -3.35 -8.55
CA SER A 274 23.92 -4.47 -8.43
C SER A 274 23.38 -5.79 -8.96
N VAL A 275 22.07 -5.85 -9.20
CA VAL A 275 21.34 -7.03 -9.71
C VAL A 275 20.95 -6.84 -11.16
N VAL A 276 20.34 -5.73 -11.49
CA VAL A 276 19.86 -5.37 -12.84
C VAL A 276 20.36 -3.97 -13.21
N PRO A 277 21.59 -3.84 -13.70
CA PRO A 277 22.16 -2.55 -14.09
C PRO A 277 21.64 -2.08 -15.44
N GLY A 278 21.43 -0.76 -15.59
CA GLY A 278 21.19 -0.12 -16.89
C GLY A 278 19.73 -0.14 -17.36
N GLU A 279 18.77 -0.30 -16.46
CA GLU A 279 17.35 -0.27 -16.77
C GLU A 279 16.77 1.13 -16.53
N ASP A 280 15.91 1.60 -17.44
CA ASP A 280 15.18 2.88 -17.30
C ASP A 280 14.08 2.78 -16.26
N ALA A 281 13.49 1.60 -16.11
CA ALA A 281 12.44 1.33 -15.13
C ALA A 281 12.46 -0.14 -14.69
N VAL A 282 12.43 -0.36 -13.40
CA VAL A 282 12.40 -1.69 -12.77
C VAL A 282 11.14 -1.81 -11.93
N GLY A 283 10.51 -2.98 -11.98
CA GLY A 283 9.50 -3.44 -11.03
C GLY A 283 10.15 -4.29 -9.95
N VAL A 284 9.73 -4.12 -8.70
CA VAL A 284 10.27 -4.85 -7.54
C VAL A 284 9.13 -5.50 -6.79
N ASP A 285 9.15 -6.83 -6.67
CA ASP A 285 8.19 -7.58 -5.85
C ASP A 285 8.88 -8.15 -4.63
N VAL A 286 8.25 -7.99 -3.49
CA VAL A 286 8.72 -8.52 -2.21
C VAL A 286 7.62 -9.34 -1.58
N SER A 287 7.95 -10.59 -1.21
CA SER A 287 7.10 -11.43 -0.39
C SER A 287 7.85 -11.84 0.87
N VAL A 288 7.20 -11.75 2.03
CA VAL A 288 7.83 -11.94 3.34
C VAL A 288 7.25 -13.15 4.05
N LEU A 289 8.12 -14.01 4.53
CA LEU A 289 7.79 -15.14 5.38
C LEU A 289 8.27 -14.85 6.81
N GLY A 290 7.39 -14.99 7.78
CA GLY A 290 7.67 -14.72 9.20
C GLY A 290 7.00 -13.44 9.68
N ALA A 291 7.74 -12.55 10.33
CA ALA A 291 7.20 -11.25 10.76
C ALA A 291 6.98 -10.30 9.58
N PRO A 292 5.92 -9.48 9.57
CA PRO A 292 5.77 -8.45 8.55
C PRO A 292 6.88 -7.40 8.67
N LEU A 293 7.30 -6.85 7.53
CA LEU A 293 8.36 -5.85 7.41
C LEU A 293 7.81 -4.48 6.99
N SER A 294 8.50 -3.41 7.41
CA SER A 294 8.38 -2.11 6.78
C SER A 294 9.27 -2.09 5.54
N LEU A 295 8.67 -1.77 4.38
CA LEU A 295 9.30 -1.89 3.07
C LEU A 295 9.18 -0.56 2.33
N HIS A 296 10.29 -0.09 1.76
CA HIS A 296 10.29 1.05 0.84
C HIS A 296 11.47 0.96 -0.13
N VAL A 297 11.40 1.72 -1.21
CA VAL A 297 12.53 1.91 -2.10
C VAL A 297 12.95 3.37 -2.05
N GLN A 298 14.22 3.61 -1.78
CA GLN A 298 14.84 4.92 -1.95
C GLN A 298 15.54 4.95 -3.30
N THR A 299 15.19 5.91 -4.15
CA THR A 299 15.83 6.09 -5.46
C THR A 299 16.39 7.49 -5.60
N THR A 300 17.56 7.60 -6.23
CA THR A 300 18.22 8.86 -6.56
C THR A 300 18.71 8.80 -7.99
N GLU A 301 18.53 9.87 -8.73
CA GLU A 301 18.94 9.93 -10.13
C GLU A 301 19.98 11.03 -10.36
N ARG A 302 20.89 10.80 -11.31
CA ARG A 302 21.93 11.77 -11.71
C ARG A 302 22.31 11.60 -13.18
N ASP A 303 22.47 12.71 -13.86
CA ASP A 303 23.10 12.75 -15.18
C ASP A 303 24.50 13.36 -15.04
N GLY A 304 25.51 12.49 -14.91
CA GLY A 304 26.86 12.90 -14.59
C GLY A 304 26.96 13.65 -13.25
N LEU A 305 27.21 14.95 -13.28
CA LEU A 305 27.25 15.82 -12.09
C LEU A 305 25.95 16.61 -11.87
N THR A 306 24.97 16.42 -12.73
CA THR A 306 23.68 17.10 -12.62
C THR A 306 22.73 16.31 -11.74
N PRO A 307 22.20 16.87 -10.63
CA PRO A 307 21.21 16.19 -9.80
C PRO A 307 19.92 15.90 -10.59
N GLY A 308 19.46 14.66 -10.52
CA GLY A 308 18.25 14.16 -11.18
C GLY A 308 17.02 14.04 -10.27
N GLY A 309 17.18 14.27 -8.98
CA GLY A 309 16.11 14.11 -7.97
C GLY A 309 16.29 12.87 -7.10
N ALA A 310 15.48 12.77 -6.05
CA ALA A 310 15.42 11.60 -5.19
C ALA A 310 14.00 11.42 -4.63
N GLU A 311 13.54 10.17 -4.56
CA GLU A 311 12.23 9.81 -4.01
C GLU A 311 12.34 8.63 -3.04
N ILE A 312 11.43 8.60 -2.07
CA ILE A 312 11.15 7.43 -1.23
C ILE A 312 9.80 6.88 -1.68
N LEU A 313 9.79 5.68 -2.22
CA LEU A 313 8.62 5.05 -2.78
C LEU A 313 7.94 4.17 -1.75
N ASP A 314 6.65 4.39 -1.57
CA ASP A 314 5.77 3.52 -0.81
C ASP A 314 5.34 2.30 -1.64
N PRO A 315 4.92 1.19 -1.02
CA PRO A 315 4.34 0.07 -1.71
C PRO A 315 3.14 0.47 -2.56
N LEU A 316 3.08 -0.06 -3.78
CA LEU A 316 1.93 0.13 -4.67
C LEU A 316 0.70 -0.65 -4.17
N PRO A 317 -0.51 -0.23 -4.54
CA PRO A 317 -1.70 -1.07 -4.39
C PRO A 317 -1.56 -2.35 -5.21
N ALA A 318 -2.35 -3.37 -4.86
CA ALA A 318 -2.37 -4.63 -5.60
C ALA A 318 -2.65 -4.40 -7.10
N PRO A 319 -2.07 -5.23 -7.99
CA PRO A 319 -2.32 -5.15 -9.43
C PRO A 319 -3.81 -5.18 -9.75
N ALA A 320 -4.28 -4.29 -10.63
CA ALA A 320 -5.69 -4.16 -10.97
C ALA A 320 -5.90 -3.93 -12.47
N GLN A 321 -7.15 -4.10 -12.94
CA GLN A 321 -7.54 -3.81 -14.32
C GLN A 321 -7.88 -2.34 -14.54
N GLU A 322 -8.30 -1.65 -13.48
CA GLU A 322 -8.60 -0.23 -13.49
C GLU A 322 -7.67 0.49 -12.51
N LEU A 323 -6.90 1.45 -13.04
CA LEU A 323 -5.93 2.21 -12.27
C LEU A 323 -6.10 3.70 -12.58
N VAL A 324 -6.18 4.53 -11.55
CA VAL A 324 -6.32 5.98 -11.69
C VAL A 324 -5.22 6.69 -10.91
N MET A 325 -4.44 7.52 -11.59
CA MET A 325 -3.30 8.27 -11.06
C MET A 325 -3.58 9.78 -11.14
N PRO A 326 -4.27 10.37 -10.17
CA PRO A 326 -4.51 11.82 -10.14
C PRO A 326 -3.24 12.58 -9.73
N GLY A 327 -3.09 13.81 -10.22
CA GLY A 327 -1.98 14.68 -9.84
C GLY A 327 -0.74 14.57 -10.72
N VAL A 328 -0.88 14.03 -11.92
CA VAL A 328 0.18 14.03 -12.94
C VAL A 328 0.45 15.46 -13.39
N ASP A 329 1.67 15.92 -13.14
CA ASP A 329 2.11 17.29 -13.40
C ASP A 329 2.89 17.37 -14.71
N VAL A 330 2.44 18.21 -15.64
CA VAL A 330 3.09 18.45 -16.93
C VAL A 330 3.65 19.86 -16.93
N ALA A 331 4.95 20.00 -17.19
CA ALA A 331 5.65 21.27 -17.20
C ALA A 331 6.82 21.27 -18.19
N GLY A 332 6.52 21.45 -19.45
CA GLY A 332 7.50 21.49 -20.54
C GLY A 332 8.12 20.13 -20.89
N THR A 333 7.88 19.09 -20.10
CA THR A 333 8.35 17.72 -20.33
C THR A 333 7.15 16.78 -20.30
N ALA A 334 7.05 15.88 -21.29
CA ALA A 334 6.01 14.86 -21.31
C ALA A 334 6.19 13.89 -20.12
N PRO A 335 5.13 13.58 -19.38
CA PRO A 335 5.21 12.56 -18.33
C PRO A 335 5.37 11.17 -18.95
N ALA A 336 5.96 10.25 -18.21
CA ALA A 336 6.12 8.87 -18.64
C ALA A 336 5.22 7.94 -17.81
N LEU A 337 4.32 7.23 -18.48
CA LEU A 337 3.57 6.12 -17.86
C LEU A 337 4.45 4.87 -17.87
N VAL A 338 4.61 4.26 -16.72
CA VAL A 338 5.31 2.98 -16.57
C VAL A 338 4.28 1.92 -16.17
N LEU A 339 4.13 0.91 -17.01
CA LEU A 339 3.25 -0.23 -16.78
C LEU A 339 4.08 -1.47 -16.47
N SER A 340 3.63 -2.29 -15.54
CA SER A 340 4.23 -3.58 -15.22
C SER A 340 3.16 -4.67 -15.24
N ASN A 341 3.49 -5.79 -15.87
CA ASN A 341 2.59 -6.94 -16.01
C ASN A 341 3.11 -8.12 -15.17
N PRO A 342 2.61 -8.34 -13.95
CA PRO A 342 3.04 -9.46 -13.13
C PRO A 342 2.48 -10.81 -13.61
N SER A 343 1.59 -10.81 -14.60
CA SER A 343 0.93 -12.02 -15.09
C SER A 343 1.78 -12.80 -16.11
N GLY A 344 1.38 -14.03 -16.41
CA GLY A 344 2.04 -14.91 -17.37
C GLY A 344 1.57 -14.75 -18.83
N SER A 345 0.75 -13.77 -19.15
CA SER A 345 0.24 -13.47 -20.49
C SER A 345 0.35 -11.99 -20.81
N THR A 346 0.46 -11.65 -22.10
CA THR A 346 0.41 -10.25 -22.54
C THR A 346 -0.92 -9.62 -22.15
N VAL A 347 -0.88 -8.40 -21.66
CA VAL A 347 -2.03 -7.57 -21.29
C VAL A 347 -2.05 -6.34 -22.16
N THR A 348 -3.25 -5.96 -22.63
CA THR A 348 -3.47 -4.73 -23.38
C THR A 348 -4.13 -3.70 -22.48
N ALA A 349 -3.56 -2.52 -22.42
CA ALA A 349 -4.04 -1.39 -21.62
C ALA A 349 -4.52 -0.26 -22.53
N ASP A 350 -5.72 0.22 -22.30
CA ASP A 350 -6.23 1.48 -22.83
C ASP A 350 -5.86 2.60 -21.86
N VAL A 351 -5.32 3.70 -22.39
CA VAL A 351 -4.83 4.84 -21.61
C VAL A 351 -5.62 6.08 -21.93
N GLU A 352 -6.19 6.69 -20.93
CA GLU A 352 -6.90 7.97 -21.04
C GLU A 352 -6.28 9.00 -20.08
N VAL A 353 -6.09 10.23 -20.58
CA VAL A 353 -5.61 11.35 -19.75
C VAL A 353 -6.76 12.30 -19.52
N LEU A 354 -7.09 12.55 -18.26
CA LEU A 354 -8.23 13.32 -17.82
C LEU A 354 -7.78 14.70 -17.33
N GLY A 355 -8.28 15.74 -17.97
CA GLY A 355 -8.07 17.13 -17.59
C GLY A 355 -9.31 17.76 -16.97
N ALA A 356 -9.30 19.07 -16.77
CA ALA A 356 -10.40 19.81 -16.15
C ALA A 356 -11.72 19.74 -16.94
N ASP A 357 -11.63 19.63 -18.26
CA ASP A 357 -12.78 19.57 -19.17
C ASP A 357 -13.11 18.12 -19.63
N GLY A 358 -12.60 17.11 -18.95
CA GLY A 358 -12.71 15.70 -19.32
C GLY A 358 -11.47 15.19 -20.05
N ALA A 359 -11.63 14.16 -20.90
CA ALA A 359 -10.53 13.53 -21.61
C ALA A 359 -9.71 14.53 -22.44
N ALA A 360 -8.40 14.56 -22.21
CA ALA A 360 -7.47 15.43 -22.92
C ALA A 360 -7.29 14.95 -24.37
N SER A 361 -7.73 15.77 -25.34
CA SER A 361 -7.59 15.45 -26.75
C SER A 361 -6.13 15.51 -27.20
N GLY A 362 -5.65 14.45 -27.86
CA GLY A 362 -4.30 14.39 -28.42
C GLY A 362 -3.24 13.71 -27.57
N ALA A 363 -3.59 13.23 -26.37
CA ALA A 363 -2.71 12.37 -25.59
C ALA A 363 -2.41 11.07 -26.36
N SER A 364 -1.16 10.65 -26.40
CA SER A 364 -0.71 9.48 -27.16
C SER A 364 0.46 8.78 -26.42
N PRO A 365 0.52 7.45 -26.41
CA PRO A 365 -0.43 6.52 -27.06
C PRO A 365 -1.70 6.31 -26.23
N ALA A 366 -2.81 5.96 -26.91
CA ALA A 366 -4.07 5.61 -26.25
C ALA A 366 -4.16 4.12 -25.90
N GLN A 367 -3.24 3.28 -26.40
CA GLN A 367 -3.20 1.84 -26.12
C GLN A 367 -1.75 1.36 -26.05
N ILE A 368 -1.47 0.48 -25.08
CA ILE A 368 -0.15 -0.09 -24.80
C ILE A 368 -0.28 -1.59 -24.60
N GLU A 369 0.54 -2.38 -25.31
CA GLU A 369 0.71 -3.80 -25.03
C GLU A 369 1.84 -4.01 -24.02
N VAL A 370 1.56 -4.74 -22.93
CA VAL A 370 2.53 -5.06 -21.89
C VAL A 370 2.78 -6.57 -21.90
N PRO A 371 3.94 -7.02 -22.37
CA PRO A 371 4.28 -8.44 -22.41
C PRO A 371 4.26 -9.08 -21.01
N ALA A 372 4.10 -10.40 -20.95
CA ALA A 372 4.11 -11.15 -19.71
C ALA A 372 5.39 -10.91 -18.90
N GLY A 373 5.28 -10.54 -17.65
CA GLY A 373 6.39 -10.29 -16.73
C GLY A 373 7.23 -9.06 -17.04
N ALA A 374 6.85 -8.22 -18.00
CA ALA A 374 7.65 -7.07 -18.45
C ALA A 374 7.22 -5.75 -17.82
N VAL A 375 8.16 -4.79 -17.85
CA VAL A 375 7.96 -3.37 -17.51
C VAL A 375 8.07 -2.54 -18.79
N VAL A 376 7.09 -1.69 -19.05
CA VAL A 376 7.02 -0.87 -20.28
C VAL A 376 6.88 0.60 -19.91
N PRO A 377 7.96 1.40 -19.97
CA PRO A 377 7.90 2.85 -19.87
C PRO A 377 7.45 3.46 -21.22
N THR A 378 6.51 4.42 -21.16
CA THR A 378 5.94 5.07 -22.35
C THR A 378 5.71 6.54 -22.09
N ALA A 379 6.26 7.42 -22.92
CA ALA A 379 5.99 8.87 -22.85
C ALA A 379 4.55 9.17 -23.27
N LEU A 380 3.86 10.00 -22.50
CA LEU A 380 2.51 10.51 -22.83
C LEU A 380 2.64 11.86 -23.55
N GLU A 381 2.72 11.79 -24.85
CA GLU A 381 2.93 12.96 -25.71
C GLU A 381 1.63 13.75 -25.95
N GLY A 382 1.75 15.00 -26.40
CA GLY A 382 0.62 15.82 -26.85
C GLY A 382 -0.11 16.57 -25.75
N LEU A 383 0.36 16.53 -24.50
CA LEU A 383 -0.22 17.25 -23.37
C LEU A 383 0.34 18.68 -23.26
N ALA A 384 -0.52 19.63 -22.97
CA ALA A 384 -0.12 20.98 -22.56
C ALA A 384 0.32 21.00 -21.08
N ASP A 385 1.01 22.06 -20.66
CA ASP A 385 1.32 22.27 -19.25
C ASP A 385 0.04 22.32 -18.42
N GLY A 386 0.01 21.56 -17.32
CA GLY A 386 -1.17 21.44 -16.47
C GLY A 386 -1.10 20.27 -15.49
N THR A 387 -2.18 20.06 -14.76
CA THR A 387 -2.37 18.92 -13.86
C THR A 387 -3.47 18.02 -14.41
N TYR A 388 -3.19 16.72 -14.46
CA TYR A 388 -4.05 15.71 -15.07
C TYR A 388 -4.23 14.51 -14.11
N ALA A 389 -5.16 13.64 -14.46
CA ALA A 389 -5.18 12.26 -14.01
C ALA A 389 -4.92 11.33 -15.20
N VAL A 390 -4.18 10.26 -14.99
CA VAL A 390 -4.00 9.19 -15.98
C VAL A 390 -4.84 8.00 -15.53
N GLN A 391 -5.74 7.56 -16.41
CA GLN A 391 -6.55 6.36 -16.22
C GLN A 391 -6.06 5.26 -17.15
N VAL A 392 -5.91 4.07 -16.59
CA VAL A 392 -5.53 2.85 -17.32
C VAL A 392 -6.62 1.83 -17.10
N SER A 393 -7.20 1.34 -18.22
CA SER A 393 -8.16 0.23 -18.24
C SER A 393 -7.57 -0.92 -19.04
N ALA A 394 -7.47 -2.10 -18.45
CA ALA A 394 -6.74 -3.22 -19.03
C ALA A 394 -7.54 -4.52 -19.05
N ASP A 395 -7.22 -5.41 -19.99
CA ASP A 395 -7.84 -6.74 -20.10
C ASP A 395 -7.28 -7.77 -19.10
N GLY A 396 -6.28 -7.37 -18.32
CA GLY A 396 -5.69 -8.14 -17.22
C GLY A 396 -5.12 -7.22 -16.12
N PRO A 397 -4.76 -7.75 -14.93
CA PRO A 397 -4.23 -6.94 -13.86
C PRO A 397 -2.83 -6.41 -14.20
N LEU A 398 -2.63 -5.11 -14.01
CA LEU A 398 -1.37 -4.39 -14.16
C LEU A 398 -1.01 -3.62 -12.89
N GLU A 399 0.25 -3.26 -12.77
CA GLU A 399 0.76 -2.18 -11.92
C GLU A 399 1.10 -0.99 -12.79
N ALA A 400 0.95 0.20 -12.27
CA ALA A 400 1.23 1.44 -12.99
C ALA A 400 1.82 2.50 -12.07
N VAL A 401 2.66 3.37 -12.62
CA VAL A 401 3.02 4.69 -12.07
C VAL A 401 3.19 5.67 -13.21
N THR A 402 2.96 6.96 -12.95
CA THR A 402 3.26 8.01 -13.92
C THR A 402 4.37 8.89 -13.37
N ARG A 403 5.47 8.99 -14.11
CA ARG A 403 6.61 9.84 -13.77
C ARG A 403 6.40 11.24 -14.29
N SER A 404 6.32 12.23 -13.40
CA SER A 404 6.33 13.66 -13.70
C SER A 404 7.67 14.27 -13.35
N VAL A 405 8.13 15.24 -14.15
CA VAL A 405 9.47 15.82 -14.04
C VAL A 405 9.40 17.34 -14.00
N ARG A 406 10.22 17.95 -13.16
CA ARG A 406 10.45 19.40 -13.11
C ARG A 406 11.92 19.73 -13.32
N THR A 407 12.20 20.53 -14.34
CA THR A 407 13.54 21.06 -14.59
C THR A 407 13.72 22.35 -13.80
N GLY A 408 14.82 22.44 -13.05
CA GLY A 408 15.23 23.64 -12.33
C GLY A 408 15.92 24.65 -13.22
N LYS A 409 16.62 25.60 -12.59
CA LYS A 409 17.50 26.54 -13.32
C LYS A 409 18.91 25.98 -13.40
N ASP A 410 19.63 26.35 -14.46
CA ASP A 410 21.02 26.02 -14.64
C ASP A 410 21.83 26.33 -13.37
N LEU A 411 22.62 25.37 -12.95
CA LEU A 411 23.52 25.53 -11.82
C LEU A 411 24.72 26.42 -12.24
N PRO A 412 25.29 27.20 -11.31
CA PRO A 412 26.46 28.00 -11.61
C PRO A 412 27.67 27.12 -11.93
N GLY A 413 28.27 27.31 -13.10
CA GLY A 413 29.44 26.58 -13.60
C GLY A 413 29.20 26.04 -15.01
N ASP A 414 30.29 25.84 -15.78
CA ASP A 414 30.19 25.44 -17.18
C ASP A 414 30.00 23.93 -17.39
N THR A 415 29.92 23.13 -16.31
CA THR A 415 29.97 21.67 -16.39
C THR A 415 28.72 20.95 -15.88
N VAL A 416 27.77 21.68 -15.33
CA VAL A 416 26.56 21.12 -14.72
C VAL A 416 25.35 21.78 -15.36
N GLY A 417 24.48 20.99 -15.96
CA GLY A 417 23.21 21.42 -16.56
C GLY A 417 22.17 21.83 -15.54
N ALA A 418 20.93 22.05 -16.00
CA ALA A 418 19.81 22.31 -15.11
C ALA A 418 19.47 21.05 -14.30
N PRO A 419 19.40 21.15 -12.96
CA PRO A 419 19.01 20.01 -12.13
C PRO A 419 17.55 19.66 -12.38
N VAL A 420 17.23 18.39 -12.20
CA VAL A 420 15.87 17.88 -12.34
C VAL A 420 15.36 17.40 -10.98
N ASP A 421 14.07 17.42 -10.80
CA ASP A 421 13.36 16.70 -9.75
C ASP A 421 12.18 15.94 -10.37
N PHE A 422 11.80 14.82 -9.79
CA PHE A 422 10.72 13.99 -10.31
C PHE A 422 9.86 13.44 -9.19
N THR A 423 8.67 12.97 -9.56
CA THR A 423 7.80 12.19 -8.70
C THR A 423 7.18 11.03 -9.48
N LEU A 424 6.97 9.92 -8.81
CA LEU A 424 6.24 8.76 -9.32
C LEU A 424 4.83 8.77 -8.74
N VAL A 425 3.86 9.18 -9.55
CA VAL A 425 2.45 9.24 -9.17
C VAL A 425 1.89 7.83 -9.20
N ALA A 426 1.63 7.28 -8.02
CA ALA A 426 1.04 5.96 -7.86
C ALA A 426 -0.49 5.99 -8.05
N PRO A 427 -1.13 4.86 -8.35
CA PRO A 427 -2.58 4.76 -8.41
C PRO A 427 -3.21 5.11 -7.06
N ALA A 428 -4.21 5.97 -7.08
CA ALA A 428 -5.02 6.29 -5.93
C ALA A 428 -6.21 5.31 -5.86
N PRO A 429 -6.44 4.64 -4.74
CA PRO A 429 -7.67 3.86 -4.57
C PRO A 429 -8.89 4.78 -4.56
N ALA A 430 -10.04 4.25 -4.94
CA ALA A 430 -11.30 4.98 -4.85
C ALA A 430 -11.63 5.30 -3.38
N LEU A 431 -12.03 6.54 -3.11
CA LEU A 431 -12.40 6.97 -1.77
C LEU A 431 -13.74 6.35 -1.36
N GLY A 432 -13.80 5.83 -0.13
CA GLY A 432 -15.01 5.33 0.49
C GLY A 432 -15.94 6.45 0.96
N THR A 433 -16.58 6.26 2.10
CA THR A 433 -17.47 7.25 2.70
C THR A 433 -16.74 8.45 3.30
N HIS A 434 -15.47 8.26 3.67
CA HIS A 434 -14.63 9.27 4.30
C HIS A 434 -13.15 8.95 4.07
N ALA A 435 -12.32 9.98 3.98
CA ALA A 435 -10.88 9.87 3.99
C ALA A 435 -10.28 11.02 4.82
N VAL A 436 -9.22 10.71 5.56
CA VAL A 436 -8.41 11.70 6.26
C VAL A 436 -6.99 11.62 5.72
N SER A 437 -6.44 12.74 5.29
CA SER A 437 -5.08 12.80 4.74
C SER A 437 -4.24 13.81 5.49
N ALA A 438 -3.09 13.37 5.97
CA ALA A 438 -2.07 14.25 6.51
C ALA A 438 -1.35 14.98 5.37
N LEU A 439 -1.07 16.27 5.56
CA LEU A 439 -0.29 17.05 4.61
C LEU A 439 1.08 17.35 5.20
N PRO A 440 2.19 17.12 4.47
CA PRO A 440 3.53 17.37 5.00
C PRO A 440 3.68 18.84 5.38
N GLY A 441 4.29 19.07 6.53
CA GLY A 441 4.52 20.42 7.05
C GLY A 441 5.70 21.09 6.40
N GLN A 442 5.63 22.39 6.28
CA GLN A 442 6.66 23.41 6.07
C GLN A 442 6.61 24.11 4.70
N GLY A 443 6.27 25.41 4.71
CA GLY A 443 6.63 26.42 3.70
C GLY A 443 6.33 26.11 2.23
N ALA A 444 5.71 25.00 1.99
CA ALA A 444 5.44 24.44 0.70
C ALA A 444 4.06 24.86 0.19
N THR A 445 3.93 24.94 -1.09
CA THR A 445 2.65 25.03 -1.76
C THR A 445 2.22 23.65 -2.22
N GLY A 446 0.93 23.37 -2.20
CA GLY A 446 0.41 22.08 -2.65
C GLY A 446 -0.94 22.21 -3.31
N ALA A 447 -1.43 21.11 -3.84
CA ALA A 447 -2.74 21.03 -4.43
C ALA A 447 -3.34 19.65 -4.23
N LEU A 448 -4.63 19.60 -3.87
CA LEU A 448 -5.42 18.38 -3.90
C LEU A 448 -6.01 18.23 -5.29
N THR A 449 -5.68 17.15 -5.97
CA THR A 449 -6.26 16.78 -7.27
C THR A 449 -7.29 15.69 -7.04
N LEU A 450 -8.50 15.93 -7.55
CA LEU A 450 -9.65 15.04 -7.47
C LEU A 450 -10.07 14.63 -8.87
N THR A 451 -10.38 13.37 -9.09
CA THR A 451 -10.95 12.88 -10.35
C THR A 451 -12.10 11.92 -10.05
N ALA A 452 -13.14 11.94 -10.86
CA ALA A 452 -14.34 11.14 -10.61
C ALA A 452 -14.69 10.25 -11.81
N SER A 453 -15.15 9.02 -11.52
CA SER A 453 -15.66 8.09 -12.53
C SER A 453 -17.13 8.34 -12.91
N GLU A 454 -17.87 9.06 -12.05
CA GLU A 454 -19.26 9.49 -12.29
C GLU A 454 -19.49 10.87 -11.68
N ASP A 455 -20.58 11.55 -12.08
CA ASP A 455 -20.92 12.88 -11.57
C ASP A 455 -21.15 12.81 -10.06
N THR A 456 -20.43 13.62 -9.29
CA THR A 456 -20.53 13.63 -7.81
C THR A 456 -20.08 14.97 -7.22
N GLU A 457 -20.45 15.23 -5.97
CA GLU A 457 -19.90 16.32 -5.16
C GLU A 457 -18.94 15.75 -4.11
N VAL A 458 -17.87 16.48 -3.82
CA VAL A 458 -16.93 16.14 -2.76
C VAL A 458 -16.84 17.30 -1.78
N SER A 459 -17.05 17.02 -0.49
CA SER A 459 -16.83 17.99 0.57
C SER A 459 -15.40 17.84 1.12
N VAL A 460 -14.63 18.92 1.11
CA VAL A 460 -13.25 18.96 1.63
C VAL A 460 -13.18 19.94 2.79
N VAL A 461 -12.80 19.46 3.97
CA VAL A 461 -12.58 20.30 5.14
C VAL A 461 -11.08 20.40 5.42
N PRO A 462 -10.46 21.57 5.28
CA PRO A 462 -9.08 21.76 5.66
C PRO A 462 -8.95 21.84 7.19
N ILE A 463 -7.88 21.26 7.74
CA ILE A 463 -7.61 21.20 9.18
C ILE A 463 -6.23 21.83 9.43
N GLY A 464 -6.16 22.77 10.35
CA GLY A 464 -4.93 23.46 10.73
C GLY A 464 -4.03 22.62 11.64
N ALA A 465 -2.76 22.99 11.72
CA ALA A 465 -1.81 22.38 12.65
C ALA A 465 -2.14 22.67 14.13
N ASP A 466 -2.94 23.70 14.37
CA ASP A 466 -3.47 24.08 15.68
C ASP A 466 -4.77 23.36 16.04
N GLY A 467 -5.25 22.45 15.18
CA GLY A 467 -6.50 21.75 15.33
C GLY A 467 -7.74 22.54 14.89
N ALA A 468 -7.59 23.72 14.29
CA ALA A 468 -8.72 24.46 13.76
C ALA A 468 -9.28 23.75 12.51
N ALA A 469 -10.58 23.50 12.47
CA ALA A 469 -11.27 23.04 11.26
C ALA A 469 -11.76 24.25 10.47
N GLY A 470 -11.55 24.23 9.16
CA GLY A 470 -12.05 25.24 8.23
C GLY A 470 -13.51 24.99 7.83
N GLU A 471 -14.05 25.90 7.04
CA GLU A 471 -15.37 25.70 6.43
C GLU A 471 -15.26 24.61 5.34
N PRO A 472 -16.27 23.75 5.20
CA PRO A 472 -16.33 22.76 4.12
C PRO A 472 -16.30 23.44 2.74
N ILE A 473 -15.45 22.93 1.86
CA ILE A 473 -15.36 23.35 0.46
C ILE A 473 -16.04 22.27 -0.38
N ALA A 474 -17.15 22.63 -1.02
CA ALA A 474 -17.84 21.75 -1.96
C ALA A 474 -17.17 21.82 -3.33
N VAL A 475 -16.90 20.68 -3.95
CA VAL A 475 -16.30 20.52 -5.27
C VAL A 475 -17.20 19.65 -6.13
N ASP A 476 -17.83 20.26 -7.13
CA ASP A 476 -18.59 19.52 -8.14
C ASP A 476 -17.60 18.85 -9.13
N LEU A 477 -17.73 17.56 -9.32
CA LEU A 477 -16.93 16.76 -10.24
C LEU A 477 -17.82 16.13 -11.31
N ALA A 478 -17.53 16.41 -12.57
CA ALA A 478 -18.12 15.67 -13.68
C ALA A 478 -17.40 14.33 -13.90
N ALA A 479 -18.11 13.34 -14.40
CA ALA A 479 -17.53 12.05 -14.79
C ALA A 479 -16.37 12.23 -15.79
N GLY A 480 -15.23 11.59 -15.53
CA GLY A 480 -14.03 11.69 -16.37
C GLY A 480 -13.32 13.04 -16.34
N ALA A 481 -13.65 13.93 -15.39
CA ALA A 481 -12.98 15.22 -15.22
C ALA A 481 -12.08 15.25 -14.00
N THR A 482 -11.10 16.14 -14.03
CA THR A 482 -10.14 16.37 -12.95
C THR A 482 -10.29 17.79 -12.41
N SER A 483 -10.46 17.93 -11.09
CA SER A 483 -10.50 19.22 -10.41
C SER A 483 -9.32 19.35 -9.44
N THR A 484 -8.87 20.59 -9.22
CA THR A 484 -7.74 20.86 -8.35
C THR A 484 -8.08 21.95 -7.34
N LEU A 485 -7.98 21.63 -6.06
CA LEU A 485 -8.01 22.60 -4.98
C LEU A 485 -6.58 23.03 -4.64
N THR A 486 -6.30 24.29 -4.82
CA THR A 486 -4.96 24.86 -4.58
C THR A 486 -4.72 25.11 -3.09
N HIS A 487 -3.45 25.21 -2.71
CA HIS A 487 -3.05 25.59 -1.37
C HIS A 487 -3.76 26.84 -0.85
N GLU A 488 -3.94 27.87 -1.71
CA GLU A 488 -4.61 29.12 -1.32
C GLU A 488 -6.08 28.91 -0.95
N GLN A 489 -6.78 27.99 -1.60
CA GLN A 489 -8.17 27.63 -1.29
C GLN A 489 -8.29 26.83 0.00
N LEU A 490 -7.22 26.11 0.37
CA LEU A 490 -7.15 25.25 1.56
C LEU A 490 -6.52 25.94 2.78
N ARG A 491 -6.25 27.25 2.72
CA ARG A 491 -5.63 27.99 3.84
C ARG A 491 -6.62 28.27 4.98
N LEU A 492 -6.10 28.20 6.19
CA LEU A 492 -6.79 28.57 7.43
C LEU A 492 -6.03 29.70 8.11
N GLY A 493 -6.70 30.84 8.34
CA GLY A 493 -6.09 31.96 9.05
C GLY A 493 -4.80 32.52 8.45
N GLY A 494 -4.53 32.22 7.18
CA GLY A 494 -3.30 32.61 6.49
C GLY A 494 -2.22 31.52 6.46
N GLU A 495 -2.41 30.39 7.13
CA GLU A 495 -1.51 29.23 7.12
C GLU A 495 -2.06 28.10 6.25
N GLY A 496 -1.19 27.22 5.73
CA GLY A 496 -1.61 26.06 4.98
C GLY A 496 -2.27 25.02 5.87
N ALA A 497 -3.20 24.24 5.29
CA ALA A 497 -3.78 23.11 5.98
C ALA A 497 -2.71 22.09 6.40
N ALA A 498 -2.93 21.47 7.54
CA ALA A 498 -2.10 20.39 8.08
C ALA A 498 -2.65 19.00 7.73
N ALA A 499 -3.95 18.92 7.55
CA ALA A 499 -4.65 17.72 7.13
C ALA A 499 -5.92 18.11 6.37
N LEU A 500 -6.49 17.13 5.68
CA LEU A 500 -7.75 17.23 4.98
C LEU A 500 -8.70 16.12 5.46
N SER A 501 -9.96 16.47 5.66
CA SER A 501 -11.06 15.52 5.77
C SER A 501 -11.86 15.59 4.47
N ILE A 502 -12.06 14.47 3.80
CA ILE A 502 -12.64 14.38 2.46
C ILE A 502 -13.82 13.42 2.49
N VAL A 503 -14.97 13.90 2.06
CA VAL A 503 -16.23 13.14 2.07
C VAL A 503 -16.86 13.20 0.68
N PRO A 504 -16.75 12.15 -0.14
CA PRO A 504 -17.48 12.05 -1.39
C PRO A 504 -18.98 11.83 -1.14
N GLU A 505 -19.84 12.43 -1.96
CA GLU A 505 -21.29 12.14 -1.93
C GLU A 505 -21.57 10.71 -2.43
N VAL A 506 -20.82 10.28 -3.47
CA VAL A 506 -20.89 8.92 -4.01
C VAL A 506 -19.63 8.15 -3.63
N PRO A 507 -19.71 7.21 -2.64
CA PRO A 507 -18.57 6.39 -2.25
C PRO A 507 -18.10 5.49 -3.40
N GLY A 508 -16.78 5.43 -3.59
CA GLY A 508 -16.18 4.63 -4.67
C GLY A 508 -16.05 5.34 -6.01
N ALA A 509 -16.59 6.55 -6.16
CA ALA A 509 -16.54 7.30 -7.42
C ALA A 509 -15.31 8.21 -7.56
N VAL A 510 -14.63 8.55 -6.47
CA VAL A 510 -13.60 9.60 -6.46
C VAL A 510 -12.22 9.04 -6.14
N HIS A 511 -11.23 9.46 -6.91
CA HIS A 511 -9.81 9.23 -6.66
C HIS A 511 -9.12 10.56 -6.38
N ALA A 512 -8.17 10.59 -5.46
CA ALA A 512 -7.53 11.83 -5.05
C ALA A 512 -6.03 11.66 -4.78
N SER A 513 -5.27 12.73 -5.00
CA SER A 513 -3.86 12.82 -4.62
C SER A 513 -3.51 14.21 -4.11
N TRP A 514 -2.50 14.29 -3.26
CA TRP A 514 -1.86 15.53 -2.88
C TRP A 514 -0.53 15.68 -3.59
N THR A 515 -0.37 16.76 -4.36
CA THR A 515 0.92 17.16 -4.97
C THR A 515 1.50 18.33 -4.20
N GLN A 516 2.67 18.11 -3.63
CA GLN A 516 3.44 19.14 -2.92
C GLN A 516 4.46 19.76 -3.87
N ARG A 517 4.65 21.09 -3.76
CA ARG A 517 5.69 21.82 -4.49
C ARG A 517 6.47 22.68 -3.53
N GLN A 518 7.78 22.74 -3.68
CA GLN A 518 8.65 23.56 -2.84
C GLN A 518 9.76 24.19 -3.66
N SER A 519 10.12 25.45 -3.34
CA SER A 519 11.28 26.09 -3.94
C SER A 519 12.58 25.46 -3.42
N ASP A 520 13.55 25.28 -4.31
CA ASP A 520 14.92 24.90 -3.96
C ASP A 520 15.78 26.06 -3.47
N GLY A 521 15.20 27.29 -3.43
CA GLY A 521 15.94 28.51 -3.09
C GLY A 521 16.83 29.06 -4.21
N ALA A 522 17.07 28.30 -5.29
CA ALA A 522 17.84 28.70 -6.46
C ALA A 522 16.95 29.11 -7.65
N GLY A 523 15.64 29.04 -7.48
CA GLY A 523 14.63 29.40 -8.46
C GLY A 523 14.09 28.23 -9.28
N GLY A 524 14.40 27.00 -8.88
CA GLY A 524 13.73 25.78 -9.30
C GLY A 524 12.59 25.39 -8.37
N VAL A 525 11.77 24.47 -8.82
CA VAL A 525 10.64 23.89 -8.08
C VAL A 525 10.87 22.39 -7.94
N LEU A 526 10.79 21.93 -6.72
CA LEU A 526 10.77 20.51 -6.35
C LEU A 526 9.32 20.05 -6.23
N LEU A 527 9.06 18.76 -6.50
CA LEU A 527 7.71 18.22 -6.40
C LEU A 527 7.72 16.79 -5.87
N SER A 528 6.63 16.43 -5.21
CA SER A 528 6.32 15.05 -4.85
C SER A 528 4.80 14.87 -4.77
N THR A 529 4.28 13.70 -5.08
CA THR A 529 2.84 13.41 -5.13
C THR A 529 2.54 12.11 -4.38
N LEU A 530 1.53 12.16 -3.49
CA LEU A 530 1.02 10.98 -2.80
C LEU A 530 -0.48 10.78 -3.07
N PRO A 531 -0.94 9.55 -3.28
CA PRO A 531 -2.36 9.25 -3.34
C PRO A 531 -3.02 9.49 -1.97
N VAL A 532 -4.27 9.94 -1.95
CA VAL A 532 -5.10 9.93 -0.75
C VAL A 532 -5.65 8.53 -0.58
N LEU A 533 -5.52 7.97 0.62
CA LEU A 533 -6.04 6.65 0.92
C LEU A 533 -7.45 6.73 1.51
N PRO A 534 -8.34 5.81 1.15
CA PRO A 534 -9.64 5.70 1.79
C PRO A 534 -9.46 5.32 3.27
N ASP A 535 -10.48 5.65 4.04
CA ASP A 535 -10.56 5.16 5.41
C ASP A 535 -10.60 3.62 5.42
N ALA A 536 -9.66 2.99 6.12
CA ALA A 536 -9.62 1.55 6.32
C ALA A 536 -10.61 1.09 7.42
N GLY A 537 -11.52 1.96 7.86
CA GLY A 537 -12.41 1.76 9.00
C GLY A 537 -13.46 0.66 8.88
N ASP A 538 -13.58 0.01 7.72
CA ASP A 538 -14.57 -1.04 7.51
C ASP A 538 -14.17 -2.42 8.08
N VAL A 539 -13.01 -2.56 8.73
CA VAL A 539 -12.53 -3.83 9.28
C VAL A 539 -12.27 -3.74 10.79
N ASP A 540 -13.26 -3.32 11.55
CA ASP A 540 -13.08 -3.09 12.98
C ASP A 540 -13.17 -4.33 13.88
N SER A 541 -13.49 -5.51 13.37
CA SER A 541 -13.37 -6.74 14.15
C SER A 541 -13.26 -8.01 13.30
N VAL A 542 -12.44 -8.93 13.74
CA VAL A 542 -12.36 -10.28 13.19
C VAL A 542 -13.16 -11.22 14.09
N GLN A 543 -14.17 -11.88 13.53
CA GLN A 543 -14.89 -12.93 14.25
C GLN A 543 -14.04 -14.22 14.20
N VAL A 544 -13.51 -14.62 15.33
CA VAL A 544 -12.87 -15.94 15.47
C VAL A 544 -13.94 -16.94 15.89
N VAL A 545 -14.29 -17.86 15.00
CA VAL A 545 -15.12 -19.02 15.33
C VAL A 545 -14.18 -20.14 15.73
N LEU A 546 -14.17 -20.47 17.02
CA LEU A 546 -13.47 -21.66 17.48
C LEU A 546 -14.37 -22.86 17.15
N THR A 547 -13.96 -23.67 16.17
CA THR A 547 -14.55 -25.00 15.93
C THR A 547 -13.72 -26.01 16.72
N ASP A 548 -14.39 -26.77 17.63
CA ASP A 548 -13.81 -27.90 18.33
C ASP A 548 -13.43 -29.06 17.37
#